data_b2ec1637aa6329059e7a0e5d004d3b63
#
_entry.id   b2ec1637aa6329059e7a0e5d004d3b63
#
_cell.length_a   1.000
_cell.length_b   1.000
_cell.length_c   1.000
_cell.angle_alpha   90.00
_cell.angle_beta   90.00
_cell.angle_gamma   90.00
#
_symmetry.space_group_name_H-M   'P 1'
#
loop_
_entity.id
_entity.type
_entity.pdbx_description
1 polymer ?
#
loop_
_entity_poly.entity_id
_entity_poly.type
_entity_poly.pdbx_seq_one_letter_code
_entity_poly.pdbx_strand_id
1 'polypeptide(L)'
;FPYTTLFRSQTLKCRFPADRHLYVGISGNELKEMQDGGVQYLALQKACRELAGRIRITTPDPYFNTLGGALAVAADGIWGEEGVWLHGAVGWRMPLSGWRAAYVGDVLGWHDRARTHFDNYAASQVTEVPNTISHPAQDSALALARSAKIWGTPQYSNGYICRNPRRNNQMHHYDMNLCYIDELLWHFNWTGD
;
A
#
# COMPACT_ATOMS: atom_id res chain seq x y z
N PHE A 1 -8.17 6.64 -25.04
CA PHE A 1 -8.63 6.67 -23.63
C PHE A 1 -9.04 8.09 -23.31
N PRO A 2 -10.33 8.40 -23.09
CA PRO A 2 -10.72 9.73 -22.68
C PRO A 2 -10.59 9.83 -21.16
N TYR A 3 -9.44 10.25 -20.67
CA TYR A 3 -9.33 10.79 -19.32
C TYR A 3 -9.81 12.24 -19.35
N THR A 4 -11.11 12.43 -19.42
CA THR A 4 -11.73 13.67 -18.99
C THR A 4 -12.10 13.52 -17.51
N THR A 5 -11.10 13.49 -16.66
CA THR A 5 -11.35 13.84 -15.26
C THR A 5 -11.57 15.34 -15.26
N LEU A 6 -12.82 15.73 -15.32
CA LEU A 6 -13.23 17.10 -15.03
C LEU A 6 -12.86 17.37 -13.55
N PHE A 7 -11.71 17.96 -13.34
CA PHE A 7 -11.42 18.64 -12.09
C PHE A 7 -12.42 19.79 -11.98
N ARG A 8 -13.54 19.54 -11.32
CA ARG A 8 -14.38 20.62 -10.84
C ARG A 8 -13.64 21.26 -9.68
N SER A 9 -12.83 22.27 -9.98
CA SER A 9 -12.28 23.14 -8.95
C SER A 9 -13.43 23.89 -8.30
N GLN A 10 -13.79 23.53 -7.09
CA GLN A 10 -14.69 24.33 -6.29
C GLN A 10 -13.84 25.47 -5.71
N THR A 11 -14.23 26.71 -6.03
CA THR A 11 -13.54 27.88 -5.50
C THR A 11 -14.38 28.44 -4.33
N LEU A 12 -13.80 28.41 -3.15
CA LEU A 12 -14.39 29.06 -1.98
C LEU A 12 -13.90 30.53 -1.93
N LYS A 13 -14.83 31.46 -2.09
CA LYS A 13 -14.54 32.89 -1.90
C LYS A 13 -15.02 33.32 -0.53
N CYS A 14 -14.07 33.62 0.36
CA CYS A 14 -14.34 34.11 1.70
C CYS A 14 -13.79 35.54 1.87
N ARG A 15 -14.53 36.39 2.55
CA ARG A 15 -14.03 37.67 3.11
C ARG A 15 -13.98 37.55 4.62
N PHE A 16 -12.81 37.64 5.20
CA PHE A 16 -12.63 37.68 6.65
C PHE A 16 -11.53 38.66 7.02
N PRO A 17 -11.50 39.15 8.27
CA PRO A 17 -10.46 40.05 8.73
C PRO A 17 -9.07 39.47 8.58
N ALA A 18 -8.08 40.31 8.24
CA ALA A 18 -6.72 39.85 7.96
C ALA A 18 -5.98 39.27 9.20
N ASP A 19 -6.51 39.52 10.38
CA ASP A 19 -6.00 39.07 11.69
C ASP A 19 -6.56 37.70 12.12
N ARG A 20 -7.43 37.09 11.30
CA ARG A 20 -8.04 35.80 11.60
C ARG A 20 -7.57 34.71 10.65
N HIS A 21 -7.56 33.48 11.14
CA HIS A 21 -7.31 32.27 10.35
C HIS A 21 -8.62 31.53 10.07
N LEU A 22 -8.81 31.16 8.80
CA LEU A 22 -9.89 30.27 8.39
C LEU A 22 -9.32 28.87 8.22
N TYR A 23 -9.89 27.89 8.90
CA TYR A 23 -9.55 26.48 8.74
C TYR A 23 -10.63 25.78 7.93
N VAL A 24 -10.23 25.16 6.83
CA VAL A 24 -11.13 24.45 5.94
C VAL A 24 -10.69 22.98 5.88
N GLY A 25 -11.59 22.09 6.26
CA GLY A 25 -11.41 20.66 6.10
C GLY A 25 -11.86 20.20 4.71
N ILE A 26 -11.08 19.35 4.09
CA ILE A 26 -11.45 18.69 2.83
C ILE A 26 -11.66 17.22 3.15
N SER A 27 -12.87 16.70 2.95
CA SER A 27 -13.21 15.30 3.13
C SER A 27 -13.97 14.80 1.90
N GLY A 28 -13.38 13.86 1.18
CA GLY A 28 -13.95 13.40 -0.07
C GLY A 28 -14.09 14.56 -1.07
N ASN A 29 -15.32 14.84 -1.48
CA ASN A 29 -15.64 15.94 -2.41
C ASN A 29 -16.26 17.17 -1.71
N GLU A 30 -16.25 17.22 -0.40
CA GLU A 30 -16.87 18.28 0.38
C GLU A 30 -15.85 19.16 1.07
N LEU A 31 -16.07 20.46 1.03
CA LEU A 31 -15.36 21.45 1.83
C LEU A 31 -16.25 21.79 3.04
N LYS A 32 -15.71 21.64 4.23
CA LYS A 32 -16.42 21.94 5.48
C LYS A 32 -15.65 22.96 6.30
N GLU A 33 -16.34 23.95 6.82
CA GLU A 33 -15.78 24.80 7.86
C GLU A 33 -15.65 23.99 9.15
N MET A 34 -14.50 24.09 9.80
CA MET A 34 -14.18 23.31 10.99
C MET A 34 -14.20 24.22 12.22
N GLN A 35 -15.10 23.96 13.17
CA GLN A 35 -15.20 24.74 14.41
C GLN A 35 -13.90 24.66 15.24
N ASP A 36 -13.30 23.46 15.32
CA ASP A 36 -12.03 23.23 16.02
C ASP A 36 -10.83 23.12 15.04
N GLY A 37 -10.93 23.78 13.90
CA GLY A 37 -9.96 23.65 12.81
C GLY A 37 -8.54 23.98 13.21
N GLY A 38 -8.35 24.93 14.11
CA GLY A 38 -7.04 25.29 14.64
C GLY A 38 -6.38 24.18 15.43
N VAL A 39 -7.13 23.50 16.30
CA VAL A 39 -6.64 22.39 17.12
C VAL A 39 -6.30 21.20 16.22
N GLN A 40 -7.18 20.87 15.29
CA GLN A 40 -6.98 19.77 14.35
C GLN A 40 -5.80 20.05 13.42
N TYR A 41 -5.64 21.26 12.92
CA TYR A 41 -4.49 21.66 12.12
C TYR A 41 -3.17 21.47 12.86
N LEU A 42 -3.09 21.93 14.11
CA LEU A 42 -1.88 21.77 14.94
C LEU A 42 -1.58 20.30 15.24
N ALA A 43 -2.60 19.48 15.47
CA ALA A 43 -2.45 18.04 15.68
C ALA A 43 -1.93 17.34 14.42
N LEU A 44 -2.49 17.64 13.26
CA LEU A 44 -2.04 17.12 11.97
C LEU A 44 -0.62 17.58 11.64
N GLN A 45 -0.31 18.85 11.87
CA GLN A 45 1.04 19.38 11.67
C GLN A 45 2.07 18.68 12.55
N LYS A 46 1.71 18.40 13.81
CA LYS A 46 2.57 17.63 14.72
C LYS A 46 2.78 16.21 14.20
N ALA A 47 1.71 15.51 13.84
CA ALA A 47 1.78 14.16 13.30
C ALA A 47 2.63 14.07 12.02
N CYS A 48 2.48 15.03 11.10
CA CYS A 48 3.30 15.09 9.89
C CYS A 48 4.79 15.33 10.20
N ARG A 49 5.10 16.17 11.20
CA ARG A 49 6.50 16.39 11.61
C ARG A 49 7.10 15.16 12.27
N GLU A 50 6.36 14.47 13.10
CA GLU A 50 6.78 13.21 13.73
C GLU A 50 7.04 12.14 12.69
N LEU A 51 6.14 12.01 11.71
CA LEU A 51 6.29 11.09 10.58
C LEU A 51 7.53 11.43 9.75
N ALA A 52 7.68 12.68 9.32
CA ALA A 52 8.85 13.13 8.56
C ALA A 52 10.15 12.98 9.35
N GLY A 53 10.10 13.07 10.68
CA GLY A 53 11.26 12.91 11.56
C GLY A 53 11.75 11.48 11.75
N ARG A 54 11.06 10.47 11.19
CA ARG A 54 11.48 9.06 11.31
C ARG A 54 12.80 8.75 10.60
N ILE A 55 13.04 9.40 9.47
CA ILE A 55 14.32 9.30 8.76
C ILE A 55 14.99 10.67 8.80
N ARG A 56 16.15 10.73 9.42
CA ARG A 56 16.97 11.93 9.46
C ARG A 56 18.24 11.73 8.68
N ILE A 57 18.49 12.59 7.72
CA ILE A 57 19.69 12.59 6.90
C ILE A 57 20.41 13.92 7.16
N THR A 58 21.70 13.84 7.40
CA THR A 58 22.55 15.02 7.59
C THR A 58 23.75 14.92 6.67
N THR A 59 23.78 15.74 5.65
CA THR A 59 24.85 15.82 4.65
C THR A 59 25.16 17.30 4.36
N PRO A 60 26.28 17.60 3.70
CA PRO A 60 26.53 18.94 3.20
C PRO A 60 25.52 19.45 2.18
N ASP A 61 24.77 18.55 1.52
CA ASP A 61 23.76 18.90 0.54
C ASP A 61 22.36 19.01 1.21
N PRO A 62 21.79 20.23 1.29
CA PRO A 62 20.50 20.44 1.93
C PRO A 62 19.34 19.73 1.23
N TYR A 63 19.43 19.46 -0.07
CA TYR A 63 18.39 18.73 -0.79
C TYR A 63 18.35 17.26 -0.37
N PHE A 64 19.50 16.63 -0.18
CA PHE A 64 19.55 15.28 0.36
C PHE A 64 18.97 15.19 1.77
N ASN A 65 19.13 16.22 2.57
CA ASN A 65 18.62 16.22 3.94
C ASN A 65 17.08 16.19 4.01
N THR A 66 16.39 16.66 2.96
CA THR A 66 14.93 16.59 2.88
C THR A 66 14.41 15.22 2.46
N LEU A 67 15.25 14.39 1.86
CA LEU A 67 14.85 13.10 1.28
C LEU A 67 14.33 12.14 2.34
N GLY A 68 14.95 12.10 3.52
CA GLY A 68 14.52 11.20 4.61
C GLY A 68 13.07 11.42 5.01
N GLY A 69 12.71 12.67 5.27
CA GLY A 69 11.34 13.04 5.61
C GLY A 69 10.35 12.75 4.48
N ALA A 70 10.74 13.05 3.25
CA ALA A 70 9.91 12.77 2.08
C ALA A 70 9.64 11.27 1.90
N LEU A 71 10.64 10.42 2.10
CA LEU A 71 10.49 8.96 2.03
C LEU A 71 9.55 8.43 3.11
N ALA A 72 9.66 8.91 4.35
CA ALA A 72 8.79 8.50 5.43
C ALA A 72 7.32 8.86 5.15
N VAL A 73 7.07 10.09 4.66
CA VAL A 73 5.73 10.55 4.30
C VAL A 73 5.17 9.78 3.10
N ALA A 74 6.00 9.52 2.09
CA ALA A 74 5.58 8.73 0.93
C ALA A 74 5.21 7.29 1.32
N ALA A 75 6.00 6.68 2.21
CA ALA A 75 5.75 5.33 2.70
C ALA A 75 4.45 5.22 3.51
N ASP A 76 4.14 6.22 4.33
CA ASP A 76 2.85 6.29 5.02
C ASP A 76 1.70 6.51 4.04
N GLY A 77 1.90 7.37 3.04
CA GLY A 77 0.89 7.67 2.02
C GLY A 77 0.47 6.49 1.13
N ILE A 78 1.28 5.46 1.03
CA ILE A 78 0.93 4.21 0.31
C ILE A 78 0.30 3.14 1.20
N TRP A 79 0.15 3.37 2.49
CA TRP A 79 -0.61 2.47 3.36
C TRP A 79 -2.09 2.56 3.04
N GLY A 80 -2.72 1.44 2.74
CA GLY A 80 -4.13 1.34 2.38
C GLY A 80 -5.02 0.99 3.56
N GLU A 81 -6.30 1.36 3.47
CA GLU A 81 -7.33 1.05 4.49
C GLU A 81 -7.52 -0.46 4.70
N GLU A 82 -7.23 -1.26 3.67
CA GLU A 82 -7.28 -2.73 3.75
C GLU A 82 -6.15 -3.34 4.58
N GLY A 83 -5.24 -2.51 5.12
CA GLY A 83 -4.09 -2.98 5.89
C GLY A 83 -3.00 -3.60 5.02
N VAL A 84 -2.75 -3.00 3.87
CA VAL A 84 -1.67 -3.40 2.96
C VAL A 84 -1.00 -2.17 2.35
N TRP A 85 0.27 -2.30 1.99
CA TRP A 85 0.91 -1.29 1.16
C TRP A 85 0.43 -1.39 -0.28
N LEU A 86 0.21 -0.23 -0.87
CA LEU A 86 -0.25 -0.09 -2.24
C LEU A 86 0.91 0.23 -3.17
N HIS A 87 0.75 -0.05 -4.46
CA HIS A 87 1.77 0.20 -5.46
C HIS A 87 2.13 1.70 -5.58
N GLY A 88 1.18 2.59 -5.38
CA GLY A 88 1.40 4.03 -5.47
C GLY A 88 0.50 4.85 -4.56
N ALA A 89 0.89 6.10 -4.31
CA ALA A 89 0.16 7.00 -3.43
C ALA A 89 -1.00 7.72 -4.11
N VAL A 90 -0.85 8.09 -5.37
CA VAL A 90 -1.83 8.89 -6.11
C VAL A 90 -2.39 8.11 -7.30
N GLY A 91 -1.59 7.89 -8.33
CA GLY A 91 -1.93 6.98 -9.42
C GLY A 91 -1.54 5.55 -9.04
N TRP A 92 -2.15 4.56 -9.66
CA TRP A 92 -1.82 3.17 -9.42
C TRP A 92 -1.96 2.73 -7.95
N ARG A 93 -2.89 3.32 -7.25
CA ARG A 93 -3.18 3.00 -5.86
C ARG A 93 -3.89 1.65 -5.76
N MET A 94 -3.14 0.59 -6.00
CA MET A 94 -3.64 -0.78 -6.11
C MET A 94 -2.88 -1.72 -5.18
N PRO A 95 -3.57 -2.69 -4.56
CA PRO A 95 -2.92 -3.75 -3.80
C PRO A 95 -2.03 -4.60 -4.71
N LEU A 96 -0.82 -4.89 -4.26
CA LEU A 96 0.11 -5.82 -4.88
C LEU A 96 0.83 -6.59 -3.79
N SER A 97 0.79 -7.91 -3.83
CA SER A 97 1.23 -8.80 -2.76
C SER A 97 2.75 -8.82 -2.52
N GLY A 98 3.55 -8.44 -3.46
CA GLY A 98 4.98 -8.54 -3.32
C GLY A 98 5.67 -7.62 -4.31
N TRP A 99 5.44 -6.34 -4.25
CA TRP A 99 6.03 -5.38 -5.18
C TRP A 99 6.93 -4.36 -4.46
N ARG A 100 7.82 -4.85 -3.59
CA ARG A 100 8.80 -4.01 -2.87
C ARG A 100 8.19 -3.01 -1.88
N ALA A 101 6.87 -2.90 -1.80
CA ALA A 101 6.24 -1.93 -0.91
C ALA A 101 6.37 -2.33 0.57
N ALA A 102 6.37 -3.63 0.87
CA ALA A 102 6.46 -4.12 2.23
C ALA A 102 7.86 -3.97 2.85
N TYR A 103 8.93 -3.90 2.07
CA TYR A 103 10.28 -3.63 2.59
C TYR A 103 10.37 -2.36 3.44
N VAL A 104 9.56 -1.35 3.12
CA VAL A 104 9.58 -0.08 3.82
C VAL A 104 9.08 -0.19 5.26
N GLY A 105 8.20 -1.14 5.54
CA GLY A 105 7.59 -1.30 6.86
C GLY A 105 8.63 -1.55 7.94
N ASP A 106 9.44 -2.57 7.77
CA ASP A 106 10.43 -2.98 8.76
C ASP A 106 11.54 -1.96 8.90
N VAL A 107 12.03 -1.40 7.79
CA VAL A 107 13.06 -0.35 7.79
C VAL A 107 12.62 0.89 8.57
N LEU A 108 11.32 1.21 8.54
CA LEU A 108 10.75 2.34 9.28
C LEU A 108 10.29 1.97 10.69
N GLY A 109 10.47 0.72 11.13
CA GLY A 109 10.00 0.22 12.42
C GLY A 109 8.48 0.04 12.50
N TRP A 110 7.82 -0.15 11.37
CA TRP A 110 6.38 -0.45 11.28
C TRP A 110 6.13 -1.96 11.17
N HIS A 111 6.71 -2.73 12.07
CA HIS A 111 6.63 -4.19 12.07
C HIS A 111 5.19 -4.71 12.11
N ASP A 112 4.33 -4.07 12.90
CA ASP A 112 2.90 -4.43 12.97
C ASP A 112 2.18 -4.20 11.64
N ARG A 113 2.53 -3.13 10.91
CA ARG A 113 1.99 -2.91 9.56
C ARG A 113 2.51 -3.96 8.58
N ALA A 114 3.80 -4.32 8.68
CA ALA A 114 4.38 -5.37 7.84
C ALA A 114 3.68 -6.71 8.08
N ARG A 115 3.54 -7.12 9.35
CA ARG A 115 2.77 -8.32 9.71
C ARG A 115 1.36 -8.28 9.15
N THR A 116 0.63 -7.19 9.37
CA THR A 116 -0.75 -7.03 8.86
C THR A 116 -0.81 -7.18 7.34
N HIS A 117 0.17 -6.62 6.62
CA HIS A 117 0.27 -6.76 5.17
C HIS A 117 0.43 -8.23 4.77
N PHE A 118 1.37 -8.95 5.38
CA PHE A 118 1.64 -10.35 5.07
C PHE A 118 0.46 -11.26 5.42
N ASP A 119 -0.17 -11.07 6.58
CA ASP A 119 -1.34 -11.83 7.01
C ASP A 119 -2.52 -11.65 6.03
N ASN A 120 -2.77 -10.41 5.60
CA ASN A 120 -3.84 -10.12 4.66
C ASN A 120 -3.61 -10.78 3.28
N TYR A 121 -2.37 -10.88 2.84
CA TYR A 121 -2.04 -11.59 1.61
C TYR A 121 -1.97 -13.10 1.82
N ALA A 122 -1.49 -13.61 2.94
CA ALA A 122 -1.56 -15.03 3.28
C ALA A 122 -3.02 -15.53 3.25
N ALA A 123 -3.95 -14.73 3.74
CA ALA A 123 -5.38 -15.03 3.66
C ALA A 123 -5.94 -15.05 2.22
N SER A 124 -5.18 -14.59 1.22
CA SER A 124 -5.54 -14.67 -0.19
C SER A 124 -4.98 -15.90 -0.89
N GLN A 125 -4.28 -16.78 -0.17
CA GLN A 125 -3.67 -17.96 -0.74
C GLN A 125 -4.72 -18.89 -1.36
N VAL A 126 -4.43 -19.34 -2.57
CA VAL A 126 -5.26 -20.34 -3.24
C VAL A 126 -5.01 -21.69 -2.61
N THR A 127 -6.02 -22.25 -1.96
CA THR A 127 -5.95 -23.56 -1.28
C THR A 127 -6.67 -24.65 -2.07
N GLU A 128 -7.60 -24.26 -2.94
CA GLU A 128 -8.36 -25.18 -3.78
C GLU A 128 -8.45 -24.67 -5.21
N VAL A 129 -8.17 -25.53 -6.17
CA VAL A 129 -8.26 -25.22 -7.60
C VAL A 129 -9.21 -26.24 -8.24
N PRO A 130 -10.43 -25.81 -8.62
CA PRO A 130 -11.34 -26.71 -9.33
C PRO A 130 -10.83 -27.02 -10.73
N ASN A 131 -11.21 -28.20 -11.27
CA ASN A 131 -10.84 -28.63 -12.61
C ASN A 131 -9.33 -28.55 -12.88
N THR A 132 -8.55 -29.16 -12.02
CA THR A 132 -7.09 -29.10 -12.08
C THR A 132 -6.50 -30.08 -13.07
N ILE A 133 -5.37 -29.69 -13.64
CA ILE A 133 -4.46 -30.56 -14.38
C ILE A 133 -3.09 -30.54 -13.69
N SER A 134 -2.31 -31.60 -13.85
CA SER A 134 -0.94 -31.62 -13.34
C SER A 134 -0.11 -30.53 -14.00
N HIS A 135 0.74 -29.88 -13.20
CA HIS A 135 1.67 -28.90 -13.72
C HIS A 135 2.77 -29.61 -14.53
N PRO A 136 3.07 -29.21 -15.78
CA PRO A 136 3.96 -29.94 -16.67
C PRO A 136 5.42 -30.05 -16.21
N ALA A 137 5.86 -29.12 -15.38
CA ALA A 137 7.23 -29.09 -14.83
C ALA A 137 7.28 -29.49 -13.35
N GLN A 138 6.28 -30.18 -12.87
CA GLN A 138 6.12 -30.50 -11.46
C GLN A 138 6.83 -31.80 -11.09
N ASP A 139 7.50 -31.80 -9.95
CA ASP A 139 7.81 -33.02 -9.25
C ASP A 139 6.51 -33.63 -8.70
N SER A 140 6.25 -34.88 -9.02
CA SER A 140 5.03 -35.56 -8.59
C SER A 140 4.88 -35.65 -7.07
N ALA A 141 5.98 -35.63 -6.34
CA ALA A 141 5.98 -35.62 -4.88
C ALA A 141 5.44 -34.31 -4.26
N LEU A 142 5.48 -33.20 -5.00
CA LEU A 142 4.99 -31.91 -4.49
C LEU A 142 3.47 -31.75 -4.58
N ALA A 143 2.78 -32.65 -5.26
CA ALA A 143 1.31 -32.65 -5.40
C ALA A 143 0.71 -31.28 -5.81
N LEU A 144 1.46 -30.46 -6.53
CA LEU A 144 0.99 -29.17 -7.02
C LEU A 144 0.09 -29.37 -8.24
N ALA A 145 -1.00 -28.64 -8.27
CA ALA A 145 -1.91 -28.65 -9.40
C ALA A 145 -2.22 -27.21 -9.82
N ARG A 146 -2.52 -27.02 -11.08
CA ARG A 146 -2.93 -25.74 -11.62
C ARG A 146 -4.33 -25.81 -12.20
N SER A 147 -4.98 -24.67 -12.34
CA SER A 147 -6.26 -24.60 -13.03
C SER A 147 -6.13 -25.06 -14.49
N ALA A 148 -7.14 -25.74 -15.02
CA ALA A 148 -7.24 -25.97 -16.44
C ALA A 148 -7.31 -24.62 -17.19
N LYS A 149 -6.65 -24.56 -18.35
CA LYS A 149 -6.67 -23.34 -19.15
C LYS A 149 -8.06 -23.16 -19.77
N ILE A 150 -8.72 -22.08 -19.39
CA ILE A 150 -9.94 -21.61 -20.05
C ILE A 150 -9.56 -20.30 -20.75
N TRP A 151 -9.88 -20.19 -22.03
CA TRP A 151 -9.57 -19.01 -22.82
C TRP A 151 -10.14 -17.74 -22.17
N GLY A 152 -9.29 -16.72 -22.03
CA GLY A 152 -9.66 -15.44 -21.42
C GLY A 152 -9.64 -15.42 -19.89
N THR A 153 -9.32 -16.51 -19.23
CA THR A 153 -9.17 -16.56 -17.76
C THR A 153 -7.71 -16.75 -17.35
N PRO A 154 -7.30 -16.18 -16.21
CA PRO A 154 -5.97 -16.44 -15.67
C PRO A 154 -5.84 -17.89 -15.19
N GLN A 155 -4.64 -18.43 -15.32
CA GLN A 155 -4.28 -19.69 -14.69
C GLN A 155 -3.69 -19.44 -13.31
N TYR A 156 -4.02 -20.28 -12.35
CA TYR A 156 -3.47 -20.26 -11.00
C TYR A 156 -3.32 -21.70 -10.45
N SER A 157 -2.54 -21.85 -9.41
CA SER A 157 -2.26 -23.13 -8.77
C SER A 157 -2.46 -23.02 -7.26
N ASN A 158 -2.60 -24.16 -6.59
CA ASN A 158 -2.57 -24.19 -5.14
C ASN A 158 -1.28 -23.57 -4.61
N GLY A 159 -1.40 -22.85 -3.52
CA GLY A 159 -0.31 -22.17 -2.86
C GLY A 159 -0.04 -20.76 -3.36
N TYR A 160 -0.58 -20.34 -4.49
CA TYR A 160 -0.39 -18.99 -4.97
C TYR A 160 -1.11 -17.95 -4.11
N ILE A 161 -0.43 -16.84 -3.89
CA ILE A 161 -0.99 -15.65 -3.26
C ILE A 161 -1.67 -14.81 -4.35
N CYS A 162 -2.92 -14.43 -4.13
CA CYS A 162 -3.66 -13.62 -5.07
C CYS A 162 -3.24 -12.15 -5.04
N ARG A 163 -3.52 -11.45 -6.12
CA ARG A 163 -3.22 -10.03 -6.26
C ARG A 163 -3.90 -9.16 -5.21
N ASN A 164 -5.14 -9.49 -4.88
CA ASN A 164 -5.93 -8.74 -3.91
C ASN A 164 -5.94 -9.47 -2.57
N PRO A 165 -5.74 -8.76 -1.44
CA PRO A 165 -5.74 -9.37 -0.13
C PRO A 165 -7.09 -10.00 0.20
N ARG A 166 -7.07 -11.10 0.97
CA ARG A 166 -8.27 -11.81 1.43
C ARG A 166 -9.19 -12.37 0.34
N ARG A 167 -8.72 -12.46 -0.89
CA ARG A 167 -9.47 -13.00 -2.03
C ARG A 167 -8.66 -14.09 -2.70
N ASN A 168 -9.12 -15.32 -2.65
CA ASN A 168 -8.40 -16.50 -3.14
C ASN A 168 -8.79 -16.95 -4.55
N ASN A 169 -9.53 -16.16 -5.29
CA ASN A 169 -10.01 -16.47 -6.65
C ASN A 169 -9.59 -15.42 -7.68
N GLN A 170 -8.70 -14.53 -7.33
CA GLN A 170 -8.25 -13.42 -8.17
C GLN A 170 -6.98 -13.81 -8.94
N MET A 171 -6.74 -13.10 -10.03
CA MET A 171 -5.51 -13.25 -10.80
C MET A 171 -4.29 -13.06 -9.89
N HIS A 172 -3.32 -13.95 -10.04
CA HIS A 172 -2.01 -13.84 -9.42
C HIS A 172 -0.95 -13.50 -10.48
N HIS A 173 0.19 -13.06 -10.00
CA HIS A 173 1.37 -12.81 -10.82
C HIS A 173 2.55 -13.61 -10.26
N TYR A 174 3.30 -14.27 -11.11
CA TYR A 174 4.43 -15.12 -10.68
C TYR A 174 5.50 -14.32 -9.95
N ASP A 175 5.85 -13.18 -10.49
CA ASP A 175 6.82 -12.25 -9.90
C ASP A 175 6.39 -11.74 -8.52
N MET A 176 5.11 -11.42 -8.35
CA MET A 176 4.58 -11.00 -7.05
C MET A 176 4.62 -12.11 -6.01
N ASN A 177 4.40 -13.36 -6.40
CA ASN A 177 4.51 -14.49 -5.49
C ASN A 177 5.95 -14.70 -5.02
N LEU A 178 6.91 -14.59 -5.92
CA LEU A 178 8.32 -14.65 -5.57
C LEU A 178 8.75 -13.49 -4.68
N CYS A 179 8.33 -12.27 -5.02
CA CYS A 179 8.61 -11.09 -4.21
C CYS A 179 7.96 -11.17 -2.82
N TYR A 180 6.75 -11.71 -2.70
CA TYR A 180 6.07 -11.90 -1.41
C TYR A 180 6.90 -12.79 -0.47
N ILE A 181 7.44 -13.89 -1.00
CA ILE A 181 8.30 -14.80 -0.22
C ILE A 181 9.58 -14.10 0.21
N ASP A 182 10.19 -13.34 -0.69
CA ASP A 182 11.41 -12.58 -0.40
C ASP A 182 11.16 -11.50 0.66
N GLU A 183 10.09 -10.73 0.53
CA GLU A 183 9.70 -9.71 1.52
C GLU A 183 9.36 -10.32 2.89
N LEU A 184 8.68 -11.48 2.92
CA LEU A 184 8.38 -12.20 4.16
C LEU A 184 9.66 -12.68 4.84
N LEU A 185 10.62 -13.18 4.09
CA LEU A 185 11.94 -13.56 4.62
C LEU A 185 12.69 -12.36 5.20
N TRP A 186 12.61 -11.20 4.57
CA TRP A 186 13.15 -9.96 5.11
C TRP A 186 12.48 -9.58 6.43
N HIS A 187 11.15 -9.64 6.49
CA HIS A 187 10.40 -9.39 7.72
C HIS A 187 10.84 -10.32 8.85
N PHE A 188 10.95 -11.62 8.57
CA PHE A 188 11.46 -12.59 9.52
C PHE A 188 12.87 -12.25 10.01
N ASN A 189 13.76 -11.85 9.11
CA ASN A 189 15.12 -11.46 9.48
C ASN A 189 15.19 -10.21 10.38
N TRP A 190 14.22 -9.29 10.23
CA TRP A 190 14.11 -8.09 11.05
C TRP A 190 13.49 -8.36 12.42
N THR A 191 12.51 -9.22 12.50
CA THR A 191 11.61 -9.37 13.65
C THR A 191 11.74 -10.71 14.35
N GLY A 192 12.15 -11.75 13.66
CA GLY A 192 12.11 -13.13 14.11
C GLY A 192 10.70 -13.75 14.11
N ASP A 193 9.73 -13.10 13.47
CA ASP A 193 8.31 -13.47 13.47
C ASP A 193 7.90 -14.16 12.16
#